data_cedca1d590beef1dd5388401ad5df3a7
#
_entry.id   cedca1d590beef1dd5388401ad5df3a7
#
_cell.length_a   1.000
_cell.length_b   1.000
_cell.length_c   1.000
_cell.angle_alpha   90.00
_cell.angle_beta   90.00
_cell.angle_gamma   90.00
#
_symmetry.space_group_name_H-M   'P 1'
#
loop_
_entity.id
_entity.type
_entity.pdbx_description
1 polymer ?
#
loop_
_entity_poly.entity_id
_entity_poly.type
_entity_poly.pdbx_seq_one_letter_code
_entity_poly.pdbx_strand_id
1 'polypeptide(L)'
;MPEDVVEVVIDSIRVSLMSQQRIIILREVNEERYLPIWIGVPEAESIAISLQQVEVVRPLTHDLLYRVFNVLGAQIQRVEVISLNDDIFYGNIVVEFKGQNLDIDSRPSDALALAVRAGVPIMVGRTVMETAGIRPEKDIQAEAKPPTKAPEAELEEAESSEKRLSVFEDFIEKLDLNELGKSEDDDEKDKN
;
A
#
# COMPACT_ATOMS: atom_id res chain seq x y z
N MET A 1 -8.49 -5.59 -27.89
CA MET A 1 -8.24 -5.28 -26.48
C MET A 1 -9.59 -5.09 -25.84
N PRO A 2 -9.89 -5.60 -24.65
CA PRO A 2 -11.14 -5.25 -23.99
C PRO A 2 -11.18 -3.73 -23.85
N GLU A 3 -12.23 -3.09 -24.33
CA GLU A 3 -12.37 -1.62 -24.40
C GLU A 3 -12.53 -0.96 -23.02
N ASP A 4 -12.41 -1.71 -21.93
CA ASP A 4 -12.81 -1.28 -20.61
C ASP A 4 -11.72 -1.47 -19.54
N VAL A 5 -10.45 -1.43 -19.93
CA VAL A 5 -9.30 -1.50 -19.01
C VAL A 5 -8.35 -0.32 -19.25
N VAL A 6 -7.64 0.08 -18.20
CA VAL A 6 -6.57 1.08 -18.23
C VAL A 6 -5.25 0.44 -17.84
N GLU A 7 -4.16 0.86 -18.47
CA GLU A 7 -2.82 0.39 -18.13
C GLU A 7 -2.29 1.16 -16.93
N VAL A 8 -1.67 0.42 -16.01
CA VAL A 8 -1.09 0.98 -14.79
C VAL A 8 0.33 0.49 -14.57
N VAL A 9 1.07 1.21 -13.76
CA VAL A 9 2.39 0.82 -13.27
C VAL A 9 2.39 0.78 -11.75
N ILE A 10 3.25 -0.04 -11.16
CA ILE A 10 3.47 -0.01 -9.72
C ILE A 10 4.26 1.26 -9.40
N ASP A 11 3.63 2.19 -8.69
CA ASP A 11 4.26 3.44 -8.25
C ASP A 11 5.11 3.21 -7.00
N SER A 12 4.51 2.62 -5.97
CA SER A 12 5.18 2.39 -4.70
C SER A 12 4.52 1.30 -3.87
N ILE A 13 5.28 0.77 -2.90
CA ILE A 13 4.75 -0.08 -1.83
C ILE A 13 4.96 0.68 -0.52
N ARG A 14 3.89 0.87 0.25
CA ARG A 14 3.90 1.62 1.49
C ARG A 14 3.52 0.75 2.68
N VAL A 15 3.99 1.15 3.85
CA VAL A 15 3.65 0.52 5.13
C VAL A 15 2.69 1.44 5.86
N SER A 16 1.54 0.93 6.27
CA SER A 16 0.67 1.65 7.19
C SER A 16 1.31 1.65 8.58
N LEU A 17 1.56 2.84 9.12
CA LEU A 17 2.15 2.99 10.46
C LEU A 17 1.23 2.49 11.57
N MET A 18 -0.10 2.51 11.34
CA MET A 18 -1.10 2.12 12.34
C MET A 18 -1.34 0.62 12.37
N SER A 19 -1.38 -0.06 11.21
CA SER A 19 -1.76 -1.48 11.10
C SER A 19 -0.63 -2.40 10.68
N GLN A 20 0.55 -1.86 10.36
CA GLN A 20 1.69 -2.58 9.76
C GLN A 20 1.34 -3.32 8.45
N GLN A 21 0.17 -3.11 7.92
CA GLN A 21 -0.24 -3.66 6.63
C GLN A 21 0.54 -3.00 5.50
N ARG A 22 0.63 -3.69 4.37
CA ARG A 22 1.25 -3.19 3.16
C ARG A 22 0.19 -2.70 2.19
N ILE A 23 0.46 -1.58 1.54
CA ILE A 23 -0.37 -1.02 0.49
C ILE A 23 0.48 -0.91 -0.76
N ILE A 24 0.06 -1.56 -1.83
CA ILE A 24 0.63 -1.31 -3.14
C ILE A 24 -0.15 -0.19 -3.82
N ILE A 25 0.56 0.76 -4.38
CA ILE A 25 -0.02 1.89 -5.11
C ILE A 25 0.22 1.65 -6.60
N LEU A 26 -0.86 1.50 -7.35
CA LEU A 26 -0.82 1.44 -8.81
C LEU A 26 -1.15 2.83 -9.36
N ARG A 27 -0.39 3.31 -10.34
CA ARG A 27 -0.61 4.59 -11.00
C ARG A 27 -1.01 4.36 -12.45
N GLU A 28 -2.06 5.01 -12.88
CA GLU A 28 -2.48 5.00 -14.28
C GLU A 28 -1.42 5.67 -15.16
N VAL A 29 -1.13 5.08 -16.32
CA VAL A 29 -0.04 5.56 -17.19
C VAL A 29 -0.35 6.93 -17.78
N ASN A 30 -1.61 7.19 -18.15
CA ASN A 30 -2.02 8.37 -18.89
C ASN A 30 -2.68 9.46 -18.03
N GLU A 31 -3.00 9.16 -16.78
CA GLU A 31 -3.65 10.11 -15.86
C GLU A 31 -2.99 10.06 -14.48
N GLU A 32 -3.06 11.16 -13.75
CA GLU A 32 -2.69 11.20 -12.33
C GLU A 32 -3.80 10.61 -11.47
N ARG A 33 -3.97 9.29 -11.58
CA ARG A 33 -4.92 8.52 -10.80
C ARG A 33 -4.21 7.32 -10.20
N TYR A 34 -4.47 7.07 -8.93
CA TYR A 34 -3.77 6.07 -8.13
C TYR A 34 -4.76 5.10 -7.53
N LEU A 35 -4.48 3.80 -7.62
CA LEU A 35 -5.27 2.75 -7.01
C LEU A 35 -4.49 2.12 -5.86
N PRO A 36 -4.86 2.37 -4.59
CA PRO A 36 -4.28 1.69 -3.45
C PRO A 36 -4.94 0.32 -3.26
N ILE A 37 -4.14 -0.73 -3.10
CA ILE A 37 -4.62 -2.08 -2.79
C ILE A 37 -3.88 -2.60 -1.55
N TRP A 38 -4.62 -3.04 -0.54
CA TRP A 38 -4.06 -3.70 0.62
C TRP A 38 -3.58 -5.10 0.25
N ILE A 39 -2.35 -5.43 0.61
CA ILE A 39 -1.73 -6.72 0.31
C ILE A 39 -1.03 -7.28 1.55
N GLY A 40 -0.81 -8.59 1.55
CA GLY A 40 -0.05 -9.27 2.62
C GLY A 40 1.42 -8.86 2.63
N VAL A 41 2.05 -9.01 3.80
CA VAL A 41 3.48 -8.72 3.96
C VAL A 41 4.33 -9.61 3.05
N PRO A 42 4.11 -10.94 2.98
CA PRO A 42 4.91 -11.81 2.11
C PRO A 42 4.79 -11.46 0.62
N GLU A 43 3.61 -11.10 0.16
CA GLU A 43 3.37 -10.71 -1.23
C GLU A 43 4.05 -9.37 -1.55
N ALA A 44 3.96 -8.39 -0.64
CA ALA A 44 4.65 -7.12 -0.78
C ALA A 44 6.17 -7.27 -0.85
N GLU A 45 6.75 -8.10 0.01
CA GLU A 45 8.18 -8.42 0.00
C GLU A 45 8.58 -9.12 -1.30
N SER A 46 7.77 -10.07 -1.76
CA SER A 46 8.00 -10.77 -3.03
C SER A 46 8.03 -9.82 -4.23
N ILE A 47 7.10 -8.84 -4.28
CA ILE A 47 7.07 -7.82 -5.32
C ILE A 47 8.30 -6.91 -5.20
N ALA A 48 8.61 -6.42 -4.00
CA ALA A 48 9.74 -5.51 -3.76
C ALA A 48 11.08 -6.13 -4.16
N ILE A 49 11.34 -7.39 -3.80
CA ILE A 49 12.53 -8.14 -4.16
C ILE A 49 12.69 -8.20 -5.69
N SER A 50 11.60 -8.47 -6.40
CA SER A 50 11.61 -8.54 -7.86
C SER A 50 11.82 -7.18 -8.52
N LEU A 51 11.15 -6.12 -8.04
CA LEU A 51 11.32 -4.74 -8.54
C LEU A 51 12.74 -4.22 -8.34
N GLN A 52 13.37 -4.56 -7.22
CA GLN A 52 14.73 -4.15 -6.89
C GLN A 52 15.80 -5.07 -7.49
N GLN A 53 15.40 -6.12 -8.21
CA GLN A 53 16.27 -7.11 -8.82
C GLN A 53 17.27 -7.75 -7.82
N VAL A 54 16.81 -7.97 -6.58
CA VAL A 54 17.64 -8.58 -5.54
C VAL A 54 17.85 -10.06 -5.88
N GLU A 55 19.12 -10.48 -5.93
CA GLU A 55 19.46 -11.89 -6.13
C GLU A 55 19.11 -12.72 -4.90
N VAL A 56 18.28 -13.75 -5.10
CA VAL A 56 17.92 -14.71 -4.06
C VAL A 56 18.60 -16.06 -4.31
N VAL A 57 19.11 -16.67 -3.24
CA VAL A 57 19.84 -17.97 -3.33
C VAL A 57 18.92 -19.09 -3.85
N ARG A 58 17.65 -19.08 -3.48
CA ARG A 58 16.64 -20.06 -3.92
C ARG A 58 15.38 -19.34 -4.39
N PRO A 59 14.66 -19.91 -5.39
CA PRO A 59 13.43 -19.33 -5.89
C PRO A 59 12.37 -19.15 -4.78
N LEU A 60 11.77 -17.98 -4.73
CA LEU A 60 10.58 -17.71 -3.93
C LEU A 60 9.34 -18.35 -4.59
N THR A 61 8.21 -18.34 -3.90
CA THR A 61 6.96 -18.97 -4.39
C THR A 61 6.56 -18.46 -5.78
N HIS A 62 6.59 -17.13 -6.00
CA HIS A 62 6.22 -16.56 -7.31
C HIS A 62 7.28 -16.81 -8.38
N ASP A 63 8.56 -16.94 -8.03
CA ASP A 63 9.61 -17.37 -8.96
C ASP A 63 9.38 -18.82 -9.40
N LEU A 64 8.99 -19.68 -8.45
CA LEU A 64 8.66 -21.07 -8.75
C LEU A 64 7.44 -21.13 -9.68
N LEU A 65 6.38 -20.40 -9.36
CA LEU A 65 5.16 -20.37 -10.18
C LEU A 65 5.44 -19.86 -11.60
N TYR A 66 6.22 -18.78 -11.74
CA TYR A 66 6.63 -18.26 -13.05
C TYR A 66 7.44 -19.30 -13.85
N ARG A 67 8.35 -20.02 -13.19
CA ARG A 67 9.09 -21.13 -13.83
C ARG A 67 8.18 -22.28 -14.26
N VAL A 68 7.16 -22.61 -13.49
CA VAL A 68 6.17 -23.63 -13.85
C VAL A 68 5.45 -23.24 -15.14
N PHE A 69 4.99 -22.00 -15.31
CA PHE A 69 4.40 -21.53 -16.56
C PHE A 69 5.36 -21.75 -17.74
N ASN A 70 6.62 -21.31 -17.59
CA ASN A 70 7.61 -21.44 -18.65
C ASN A 70 7.93 -22.92 -18.99
N VAL A 71 8.05 -23.80 -18.00
CA VAL A 71 8.31 -25.25 -18.23
C VAL A 71 7.16 -25.92 -18.96
N LEU A 72 5.93 -25.50 -18.67
CA LEU A 72 4.73 -25.99 -19.34
C LEU A 72 4.52 -25.37 -20.74
N GLY A 73 5.32 -24.38 -21.13
CA GLY A 73 5.16 -23.67 -22.40
C GLY A 73 3.99 -22.70 -22.40
N ALA A 74 3.56 -22.26 -21.22
CA ALA A 74 2.54 -21.23 -21.05
C ALA A 74 3.20 -19.86 -20.88
N GLN A 75 2.69 -18.85 -21.56
CA GLN A 75 3.26 -17.49 -21.52
C GLN A 75 2.27 -16.52 -20.90
N ILE A 76 2.67 -15.88 -19.81
CA ILE A 76 1.88 -14.81 -19.21
C ILE A 76 1.92 -13.61 -20.18
N GLN A 77 0.75 -13.15 -20.60
CA GLN A 77 0.61 -12.04 -21.55
C GLN A 77 0.40 -10.70 -20.86
N ARG A 78 -0.41 -10.70 -19.81
CA ARG A 78 -0.71 -9.56 -18.96
C ARG A 78 -1.38 -10.04 -17.68
N VAL A 79 -1.48 -9.13 -16.72
CA VAL A 79 -2.31 -9.33 -15.52
C VAL A 79 -3.35 -8.23 -15.43
N GLU A 80 -4.46 -8.52 -14.76
CA GLU A 80 -5.59 -7.62 -14.67
C GLU A 80 -6.14 -7.56 -13.25
N VAL A 81 -6.55 -6.38 -12.78
CA VAL A 81 -7.43 -6.20 -11.62
C VAL A 81 -8.82 -5.91 -12.20
N ILE A 82 -9.67 -6.93 -12.26
CA ILE A 82 -10.89 -6.94 -13.10
C ILE A 82 -12.13 -6.39 -12.41
N SER A 83 -12.23 -6.55 -11.09
CA SER A 83 -13.41 -6.13 -10.35
C SER A 83 -13.12 -5.84 -8.89
N LEU A 84 -14.03 -5.09 -8.28
CA LEU A 84 -14.09 -4.81 -6.84
C LEU A 84 -15.51 -5.14 -6.36
N ASN A 85 -15.65 -6.15 -5.52
CA ASN A 85 -16.94 -6.56 -4.95
C ASN A 85 -16.78 -6.70 -3.44
N ASP A 86 -17.65 -6.08 -2.66
CA ASP A 86 -17.63 -6.14 -1.20
C ASP A 86 -16.24 -5.85 -0.62
N ASP A 87 -15.58 -4.78 -1.10
CA ASP A 87 -14.22 -4.36 -0.73
C ASP A 87 -13.11 -5.36 -1.08
N ILE A 88 -13.40 -6.39 -1.86
CA ILE A 88 -12.46 -7.39 -2.32
C ILE A 88 -12.12 -7.16 -3.80
N PHE A 89 -10.85 -6.93 -4.08
CA PHE A 89 -10.33 -6.86 -5.45
C PHE A 89 -10.10 -8.26 -6.02
N TYR A 90 -10.51 -8.47 -7.27
CA TYR A 90 -10.29 -9.69 -8.02
C TYR A 90 -9.23 -9.48 -9.08
N GLY A 91 -8.24 -10.36 -9.11
CA GLY A 91 -7.17 -10.38 -10.09
C GLY A 91 -7.37 -11.47 -11.12
N ASN A 92 -6.77 -11.27 -12.28
CA ASN A 92 -6.75 -12.23 -13.36
C ASN A 92 -5.35 -12.28 -14.01
N ILE A 93 -4.89 -13.48 -14.36
CA ILE A 93 -3.65 -13.68 -15.08
C ILE A 93 -4.02 -14.24 -16.47
N VAL A 94 -3.77 -13.45 -17.51
CA VAL A 94 -4.02 -13.87 -18.89
C VAL A 94 -2.80 -14.58 -19.43
N VAL A 95 -2.97 -15.86 -19.76
CA VAL A 95 -1.90 -16.76 -20.20
C VAL A 95 -2.20 -17.28 -21.60
N GLU A 96 -1.23 -17.21 -22.49
CA GLU A 96 -1.28 -17.92 -23.77
C GLU A 96 -0.73 -19.33 -23.58
N PHE A 97 -1.52 -20.33 -23.92
CA PHE A 97 -1.12 -21.74 -23.90
C PHE A 97 -1.66 -22.49 -25.10
N LYS A 98 -0.77 -23.10 -25.89
CA LYS A 98 -1.11 -23.84 -27.13
C LYS A 98 -1.98 -23.05 -28.10
N GLY A 99 -1.70 -21.76 -28.28
CA GLY A 99 -2.44 -20.86 -29.18
C GLY A 99 -3.79 -20.41 -28.68
N GLN A 100 -4.08 -20.59 -27.37
CA GLN A 100 -5.32 -20.14 -26.74
C GLN A 100 -5.00 -19.25 -25.53
N ASN A 101 -5.78 -18.20 -25.36
CA ASN A 101 -5.73 -17.40 -24.15
C ASN A 101 -6.59 -18.04 -23.06
N LEU A 102 -5.99 -18.18 -21.88
CA LEU A 102 -6.63 -18.69 -20.68
C LEU A 102 -6.62 -17.61 -19.62
N ASP A 103 -7.75 -17.46 -18.96
CA ASP A 103 -7.90 -16.55 -17.82
C ASP A 103 -7.79 -17.34 -16.52
N ILE A 104 -6.87 -16.96 -15.66
CA ILE A 104 -6.62 -17.61 -14.37
C ILE A 104 -6.97 -16.66 -13.27
N ASP A 105 -8.01 -17.01 -12.49
CA ASP A 105 -8.39 -16.26 -11.29
C ASP A 105 -7.26 -16.23 -10.26
N SER A 106 -7.03 -15.07 -9.66
CA SER A 106 -5.97 -14.88 -8.70
C SER A 106 -6.27 -13.69 -7.76
N ARG A 107 -5.57 -13.64 -6.63
CA ARG A 107 -5.53 -12.40 -5.86
C ARG A 107 -4.72 -11.36 -6.65
N PRO A 108 -5.08 -10.07 -6.58
CA PRO A 108 -4.31 -9.01 -7.24
C PRO A 108 -2.82 -9.02 -6.86
N SER A 109 -2.49 -9.27 -5.60
CA SER A 109 -1.10 -9.35 -5.13
C SER A 109 -0.28 -10.43 -5.81
N ASP A 110 -0.86 -11.61 -6.08
CA ASP A 110 -0.19 -12.72 -6.76
C ASP A 110 -0.01 -12.41 -8.25
N ALA A 111 -1.05 -11.86 -8.88
CA ALA A 111 -0.98 -11.40 -10.27
C ALA A 111 0.12 -10.34 -10.46
N LEU A 112 0.18 -9.33 -9.59
CA LEU A 112 1.20 -8.29 -9.62
C LEU A 112 2.61 -8.85 -9.40
N ALA A 113 2.78 -9.79 -8.46
CA ALA A 113 4.06 -10.45 -8.22
C ALA A 113 4.56 -11.25 -9.44
N LEU A 114 3.64 -11.83 -10.22
CA LEU A 114 3.96 -12.50 -11.47
C LEU A 114 4.22 -11.51 -12.62
N ALA A 115 3.44 -10.42 -12.70
CA ALA A 115 3.64 -9.39 -13.72
C ALA A 115 5.06 -8.81 -13.68
N VAL A 116 5.54 -8.46 -12.49
CA VAL A 116 6.90 -7.92 -12.31
C VAL A 116 7.97 -8.91 -12.76
N ARG A 117 7.77 -10.22 -12.53
CA ARG A 117 8.71 -11.28 -12.94
C ARG A 117 8.69 -11.56 -14.42
N ALA A 118 7.50 -11.53 -14.99
CA ALA A 118 7.30 -11.78 -16.42
C ALA A 118 7.62 -10.55 -17.29
N GLY A 119 7.66 -9.35 -16.70
CA GLY A 119 7.84 -8.09 -17.43
C GLY A 119 6.65 -7.76 -18.33
N VAL A 120 5.43 -8.10 -17.91
CA VAL A 120 4.20 -7.94 -18.68
C VAL A 120 3.35 -6.76 -18.18
N PRO A 121 2.45 -6.22 -19.04
CA PRO A 121 1.56 -5.13 -18.67
C PRO A 121 0.62 -5.49 -17.51
N ILE A 122 0.32 -4.50 -16.69
CA ILE A 122 -0.67 -4.55 -15.62
C ILE A 122 -1.86 -3.70 -16.07
N MET A 123 -3.04 -4.30 -16.06
CA MET A 123 -4.27 -3.64 -16.47
C MET A 123 -5.23 -3.54 -15.28
N VAL A 124 -6.03 -2.50 -15.23
CA VAL A 124 -7.10 -2.33 -14.23
C VAL A 124 -8.40 -2.05 -14.95
N GLY A 125 -9.48 -2.71 -14.56
CA GLY A 125 -10.82 -2.43 -15.05
C GLY A 125 -11.17 -0.96 -14.83
N ARG A 126 -11.72 -0.30 -15.85
CA ARG A 126 -12.08 1.12 -15.79
C ARG A 126 -13.04 1.40 -14.62
N THR A 127 -14.02 0.53 -14.42
CA THR A 127 -14.96 0.61 -13.31
C THR A 127 -14.27 0.50 -11.94
N VAL A 128 -13.24 -0.34 -11.81
CA VAL A 128 -12.42 -0.44 -10.59
C VAL A 128 -11.67 0.86 -10.34
N MET A 129 -11.05 1.41 -11.39
CA MET A 129 -10.32 2.68 -11.30
C MET A 129 -11.25 3.86 -11.00
N GLU A 130 -12.48 3.84 -11.51
CA GLU A 130 -13.49 4.88 -11.23
C GLU A 130 -14.00 4.81 -9.79
N THR A 131 -14.18 3.59 -9.25
CA THR A 131 -14.76 3.37 -7.92
C THR A 131 -13.73 3.56 -6.81
N ALA A 132 -12.51 3.02 -6.98
CA ALA A 132 -11.49 2.97 -5.93
C ALA A 132 -10.24 3.82 -6.23
N GLY A 133 -10.14 4.39 -7.42
CA GLY A 133 -9.02 5.24 -7.81
C GLY A 133 -9.08 6.62 -7.15
N ILE A 134 -7.94 7.08 -6.65
CA ILE A 134 -7.76 8.36 -5.97
C ILE A 134 -7.01 9.30 -6.90
N ARG A 135 -7.48 10.53 -7.03
CA ARG A 135 -6.73 11.62 -7.67
C ARG A 135 -6.08 12.46 -6.58
N PRO A 136 -4.79 12.84 -6.73
CA PRO A 136 -4.19 13.80 -5.82
C PRO A 136 -5.03 15.07 -5.84
N GLU A 137 -5.37 15.59 -4.68
CA GLU A 137 -5.96 16.92 -4.60
C GLU A 137 -4.93 17.88 -5.19
N LYS A 138 -5.27 18.55 -6.28
CA LYS A 138 -4.47 19.67 -6.79
C LYS A 138 -4.45 20.67 -5.66
N ASP A 139 -3.25 20.97 -5.16
CA ASP A 139 -3.01 21.92 -4.10
C ASP A 139 -3.94 23.14 -4.26
N ILE A 140 -4.86 23.33 -3.34
CA ILE A 140 -5.77 24.48 -3.24
C ILE A 140 -4.96 25.77 -2.94
N GLN A 141 -3.63 25.71 -2.97
CA GLN A 141 -2.74 26.85 -2.77
C GLN A 141 -2.65 27.82 -3.96
N ALA A 142 -3.24 27.49 -5.12
CA ALA A 142 -3.19 28.37 -6.29
C ALA A 142 -4.33 29.42 -6.36
N GLU A 143 -5.32 29.41 -5.47
CA GLU A 143 -6.44 30.37 -5.47
C GLU A 143 -6.71 31.06 -4.13
N ALA A 144 -5.75 31.18 -3.25
CA ALA A 144 -5.86 32.09 -2.12
C ALA A 144 -5.56 33.52 -2.59
N LYS A 145 -6.53 34.18 -3.24
CA LYS A 145 -6.62 35.64 -3.20
C LYS A 145 -6.80 36.05 -1.73
N PRO A 146 -6.01 37.01 -1.23
CA PRO A 146 -6.15 37.42 0.17
C PRO A 146 -7.58 37.95 0.41
N PRO A 147 -8.29 37.46 1.43
CA PRO A 147 -9.60 38.03 1.78
C PRO A 147 -9.40 39.42 2.35
N THR A 148 -10.00 40.37 1.65
CA THR A 148 -10.20 41.72 2.19
C THR A 148 -11.25 41.63 3.28
N LYS A 149 -10.85 41.97 4.53
CA LYS A 149 -11.67 42.15 5.75
C LYS A 149 -12.09 40.89 6.49
N ALA A 150 -11.48 40.73 7.67
CA ALA A 150 -11.87 39.83 8.73
C ALA A 150 -13.24 40.20 9.34
N PRO A 151 -13.96 39.22 9.89
CA PRO A 151 -14.72 39.41 11.12
C PRO A 151 -14.20 38.46 12.23
N GLU A 152 -14.00 39.04 13.36
CA GLU A 152 -13.99 38.60 14.75
C GLU A 152 -14.40 37.12 15.03
N ALA A 153 -13.53 36.14 14.71
CA ALA A 153 -13.70 34.76 15.15
C ALA A 153 -12.39 34.12 15.65
N GLU A 154 -11.29 34.91 15.79
CA GLU A 154 -9.98 34.37 16.18
C GLU A 154 -9.71 34.39 17.71
N LEU A 155 -10.67 34.79 18.55
CA LEU A 155 -10.49 34.85 19.99
C LEU A 155 -10.90 33.58 20.76
N GLU A 156 -11.69 32.67 20.13
CA GLU A 156 -12.12 31.44 20.81
C GLU A 156 -11.16 30.23 20.64
N GLU A 157 -10.30 30.21 19.62
CA GLU A 157 -9.33 29.11 19.42
C GLU A 157 -8.05 29.26 20.26
N ALA A 158 -7.68 30.48 20.62
CA ALA A 158 -6.52 30.74 21.50
C ALA A 158 -6.79 30.31 22.96
N GLU A 159 -8.01 30.51 23.47
CA GLU A 159 -8.40 30.08 24.82
C GLU A 159 -8.52 28.56 24.97
N SER A 160 -8.81 27.84 23.86
CA SER A 160 -8.90 26.38 23.89
C SER A 160 -7.53 25.69 23.88
N SER A 161 -6.52 26.32 23.31
CA SER A 161 -5.16 25.77 23.27
C SER A 161 -4.42 25.97 24.59
N GLU A 162 -4.60 27.11 25.28
CA GLU A 162 -4.03 27.35 26.60
C GLU A 162 -4.65 26.46 27.69
N LYS A 163 -5.98 26.17 27.60
CA LYS A 163 -6.62 25.20 28.50
C LYS A 163 -6.14 23.76 28.29
N ARG A 164 -5.78 23.38 27.09
CA ARG A 164 -5.22 22.06 26.80
C ARG A 164 -3.78 21.93 27.30
N LEU A 165 -2.99 22.99 27.19
CA LEU A 165 -1.62 23.01 27.70
C LEU A 165 -1.59 22.96 29.23
N SER A 166 -2.46 23.67 29.93
CA SER A 166 -2.51 23.64 31.40
C SER A 166 -2.93 22.27 31.95
N VAL A 167 -3.86 21.56 31.27
CA VAL A 167 -4.23 20.21 31.68
C VAL A 167 -3.09 19.21 31.46
N PHE A 168 -2.25 19.45 30.45
CA PHE A 168 -1.09 18.62 30.17
C PHE A 168 0.08 18.89 31.16
N GLU A 169 0.28 20.12 31.55
CA GLU A 169 1.24 20.49 32.58
C GLU A 169 0.86 19.87 33.93
N ASP A 170 -0.40 19.96 34.36
CA ASP A 170 -0.93 19.32 35.57
C ASP A 170 -0.80 17.78 35.57
N PHE A 171 -0.83 17.17 34.40
CA PHE A 171 -0.64 15.73 34.25
C PHE A 171 0.82 15.32 34.40
N ILE A 172 1.75 16.10 33.85
CA ILE A 172 3.20 15.85 33.99
C ILE A 172 3.68 16.08 35.42
N GLU A 173 3.15 17.09 36.09
CA GLU A 173 3.50 17.38 37.48
C GLU A 173 3.04 16.31 38.49
N LYS A 174 1.97 15.55 38.11
CA LYS A 174 1.45 14.43 38.92
C LYS A 174 2.10 13.08 38.59
N LEU A 175 2.90 12.99 37.52
CA LEU A 175 3.72 11.82 37.21
C LEU A 175 5.00 11.88 38.09
N ASP A 176 4.95 11.16 39.20
CA ASP A 176 6.12 11.00 40.09
C ASP A 176 7.17 10.14 39.40
N LEU A 177 8.13 10.79 38.73
CA LEU A 177 9.22 10.16 37.97
C LEU A 177 10.21 9.36 38.86
N ASN A 178 10.01 9.38 40.21
CA ASN A 178 10.84 8.64 41.15
C ASN A 178 10.47 7.17 41.31
N GLU A 179 9.31 6.71 40.82
CA GLU A 179 8.94 5.30 40.88
C GLU A 179 9.42 4.46 39.67
N LEU A 180 9.85 5.09 38.59
CA LEU A 180 10.33 4.38 37.36
C LEU A 180 11.82 4.03 37.40
N GLY A 181 12.53 4.36 38.46
CA GLY A 181 13.97 4.14 38.63
C GLY A 181 14.37 2.99 39.55
N LYS A 182 13.43 2.20 40.08
CA LYS A 182 13.74 1.03 40.92
C LYS A 182 13.21 -0.24 40.30
N SER A 183 13.97 -0.80 39.40
CA SER A 183 13.86 -2.22 39.03
C SER A 183 15.24 -2.85 39.15
N GLU A 184 15.35 -3.72 40.16
CA GLU A 184 16.04 -5.02 40.12
C GLU A 184 17.54 -5.00 39.83
N ASP A 185 18.31 -4.76 40.91
CA ASP A 185 19.63 -5.35 41.11
C ASP A 185 19.75 -5.69 42.61
N ASP A 186 19.27 -6.88 43.01
CA ASP A 186 19.69 -7.62 44.21
C ASP A 186 18.90 -8.91 44.29
N ASP A 187 19.46 -10.00 43.74
CA ASP A 187 19.25 -11.37 44.24
C ASP A 187 20.10 -12.37 43.44
N GLU A 188 21.40 -12.33 43.68
CA GLU A 188 22.25 -13.51 43.48
C GLU A 188 23.49 -13.45 44.37
N LYS A 189 23.30 -13.72 45.67
CA LYS A 189 24.35 -14.24 46.56
C LYS A 189 23.64 -14.90 47.74
N ASP A 190 23.55 -16.24 47.68
CA ASP A 190 23.72 -17.18 48.74
C ASP A 190 22.97 -18.50 48.43
N LYS A 191 23.74 -19.45 47.95
CA LYS A 191 23.72 -20.86 48.46
C LYS A 191 24.72 -21.69 47.66
N ASN A 192 25.88 -21.85 48.32
CA ASN A 192 26.61 -23.09 48.63
C ASN A 192 26.60 -24.19 47.54
#